data_84b36f97c3730ed4ec6ea893ac6951aa
#
_entry.id   84b36f97c3730ed4ec6ea893ac6951aa
#
_cell.length_a   1.000
_cell.length_b   1.000
_cell.length_c   1.000
_cell.angle_alpha   90.00
_cell.angle_beta   90.00
_cell.angle_gamma   90.00
#
_symmetry.space_group_name_H-M   'P 1'
#
loop_
_entity.id
_entity.type
_entity.pdbx_description
1 polymer ?
#
loop_
_entity_poly.entity_id
_entity_poly.type
_entity_poly.pdbx_seq_one_letter_code
_entity_poly.pdbx_strand_id
1 'polypeptide(L)'
;PEGKDDKKTKYVTGGDVKGGKFYDLIQWTSKGAKHDGYVADKRVMEGGKGLVEAKGEKKGDEWVVVFTRKLAGGGEGDIAMAAGKTYNIGFAIHDDHTSGRFHHVSLGYTLGIDAKADITAAKQ
;
A
#
# COMPACT_ATOMS: atom_id res chain seq x y z
N PRO A 1 9.26 7.54 1.37
CA PRO A 1 10.63 7.38 0.85
C PRO A 1 11.67 7.79 1.89
N GLU A 2 12.81 7.16 1.84
CA GLU A 2 13.94 7.49 2.66
C GLU A 2 14.82 8.53 1.95
N GLY A 3 15.26 9.55 2.68
CA GLY A 3 16.14 10.59 2.16
C GLY A 3 15.43 11.78 1.55
N LYS A 4 16.20 12.81 1.27
CA LYS A 4 15.68 14.12 0.81
C LYS A 4 16.14 14.50 -0.60
N ASP A 5 17.04 13.76 -1.18
CA ASP A 5 17.61 14.04 -2.50
C ASP A 5 17.07 13.04 -3.51
N ASP A 6 16.20 13.48 -4.39
CA ASP A 6 15.52 12.65 -5.38
C ASP A 6 16.48 11.90 -6.30
N LYS A 7 17.69 12.39 -6.47
CA LYS A 7 18.69 11.73 -7.32
C LYS A 7 19.44 10.59 -6.62
N LYS A 8 19.45 10.61 -5.29
CA LYS A 8 20.18 9.62 -4.47
C LYS A 8 19.27 8.85 -3.53
N THR A 9 18.01 9.19 -3.46
CA THR A 9 17.05 8.57 -2.56
C THR A 9 16.74 7.16 -3.00
N LYS A 10 16.96 6.22 -2.11
CA LYS A 10 16.44 4.86 -2.23
C LYS A 10 15.18 4.77 -1.37
N TYR A 11 14.11 4.37 -1.96
CA TYR A 11 12.82 4.25 -1.26
C TYR A 11 12.85 3.18 -0.16
N VAL A 12 13.53 2.09 -0.43
CA VAL A 12 13.81 1.04 0.56
C VAL A 12 15.29 0.72 0.49
N THR A 13 16.01 0.90 1.58
CA THR A 13 17.45 0.61 1.62
C THR A 13 17.70 -0.87 1.33
N GLY A 14 18.44 -1.15 0.27
CA GLY A 14 18.68 -2.52 -0.20
C GLY A 14 17.44 -3.18 -0.78
N GLY A 15 16.48 -2.39 -1.26
CA GLY A 15 15.23 -2.89 -1.84
C GLY A 15 15.46 -3.80 -3.03
N ASP A 16 14.83 -4.96 -2.99
CA ASP A 16 14.91 -5.97 -4.03
C ASP A 16 13.61 -6.79 -4.07
N VAL A 17 12.85 -6.62 -5.13
CA VAL A 17 11.56 -7.32 -5.29
C VAL A 17 11.75 -8.83 -5.35
N LYS A 18 12.76 -9.29 -6.08
CA LYS A 18 13.04 -10.72 -6.21
C LYS A 18 13.50 -11.35 -4.91
N GLY A 19 14.24 -10.58 -4.10
CA GLY A 19 14.67 -11.00 -2.78
C GLY A 19 13.61 -10.82 -1.68
N GLY A 20 12.44 -10.28 -2.01
CA GLY A 20 11.34 -10.10 -1.08
C GLY A 20 11.45 -8.85 -0.20
N LYS A 21 12.38 -7.94 -0.49
CA LYS A 21 12.56 -6.70 0.27
C LYS A 21 11.89 -5.53 -0.45
N PHE A 22 10.59 -5.38 -0.23
CA PHE A 22 9.78 -4.35 -0.87
C PHE A 22 8.51 -4.10 -0.07
N TYR A 23 7.80 -3.02 -0.42
CA TYR A 23 6.44 -2.76 0.04
C TYR A 23 5.48 -2.90 -1.13
N ASP A 24 4.42 -3.66 -0.94
CA ASP A 24 3.28 -3.71 -1.84
C ASP A 24 2.47 -2.41 -1.66
N LEU A 25 2.13 -1.74 -2.75
CA LEU A 25 1.49 -0.44 -2.74
C LEU A 25 0.18 -0.48 -3.52
N ILE A 26 -0.89 -0.11 -2.85
CA ILE A 26 -2.18 0.13 -3.51
C ILE A 26 -2.61 1.57 -3.25
N GLN A 27 -3.11 2.23 -4.27
CA GLN A 27 -3.50 3.63 -4.21
C GLN A 27 -4.82 3.88 -4.93
N TRP A 28 -5.61 4.76 -4.37
CA TRP A 28 -6.78 5.33 -5.02
C TRP A 28 -6.69 6.85 -4.96
N THR A 29 -7.15 7.53 -6.01
CA THR A 29 -7.23 8.99 -6.06
C THR A 29 -8.67 9.44 -6.21
N SER A 30 -8.99 10.64 -5.73
CA SER A 30 -10.33 11.21 -5.83
C SER A 30 -10.83 11.41 -7.27
N LYS A 31 -9.92 11.36 -8.23
CA LYS A 31 -10.24 11.35 -9.66
C LYS A 31 -10.57 9.97 -10.21
N GLY A 32 -10.62 8.96 -9.35
CA GLY A 32 -10.95 7.59 -9.71
C GLY A 32 -9.79 6.74 -10.21
N ALA A 33 -8.57 7.28 -10.25
CA ALA A 33 -7.41 6.49 -10.64
C ALA A 33 -7.06 5.46 -9.55
N LYS A 34 -6.71 4.27 -9.99
CA LYS A 34 -6.27 3.16 -9.15
C LYS A 34 -4.88 2.72 -9.57
N HIS A 35 -4.04 2.47 -8.59
CA HIS A 35 -2.69 1.99 -8.86
C HIS A 35 -2.40 0.79 -7.97
N ASP A 36 -1.78 -0.21 -8.55
CA ASP A 36 -1.29 -1.39 -7.87
C ASP A 36 0.17 -1.59 -8.26
N GLY A 37 1.05 -1.19 -7.37
CA GLY A 37 2.47 -1.16 -7.61
C GLY A 37 3.28 -1.60 -6.41
N TYR A 38 4.52 -1.17 -6.36
CA TYR A 38 5.40 -1.50 -5.25
C TYR A 38 6.48 -0.44 -5.04
N VAL A 39 7.11 -0.49 -3.88
CA VAL A 39 8.25 0.34 -3.51
C VAL A 39 9.40 -0.56 -3.09
N ALA A 40 10.49 -0.48 -3.83
CA ALA A 40 11.74 -1.17 -3.51
C ALA A 40 12.91 -0.17 -3.58
N ASP A 41 13.88 -0.39 -4.45
CA ASP A 41 14.91 0.60 -4.75
C ASP A 41 14.35 1.83 -5.49
N LYS A 42 13.19 1.66 -6.10
CA LYS A 42 12.39 2.71 -6.75
C LYS A 42 10.90 2.44 -6.53
N ARG A 43 10.09 3.45 -6.79
CA ARG A 43 8.63 3.32 -6.77
C ARG A 43 8.13 2.99 -8.17
N VAL A 44 7.36 1.92 -8.26
CA VAL A 44 6.69 1.49 -9.49
C VAL A 44 5.20 1.48 -9.20
N MET A 45 4.42 2.27 -9.94
CA MET A 45 2.99 2.43 -9.70
C MET A 45 2.13 1.39 -10.41
N GLU A 46 2.71 0.64 -11.31
CA GLU A 46 2.04 -0.38 -12.11
C GLU A 46 2.74 -1.73 -11.95
N GLY A 47 2.07 -2.81 -12.29
CA GLY A 47 2.67 -4.14 -12.30
C GLY A 47 2.01 -5.14 -11.38
N GLY A 48 1.30 -4.69 -10.37
CA GLY A 48 0.53 -5.58 -9.50
C GLY A 48 -0.70 -6.15 -10.21
N LYS A 49 -1.12 -7.31 -9.76
CA LYS A 49 -2.33 -7.99 -10.24
C LYS A 49 -3.27 -8.36 -9.09
N GLY A 50 -2.89 -8.02 -7.88
CA GLY A 50 -3.67 -8.31 -6.70
C GLY A 50 -4.84 -7.35 -6.48
N LEU A 51 -4.73 -6.13 -6.97
CA LEU A 51 -5.79 -5.14 -6.83
C LEU A 51 -6.93 -5.44 -7.78
N VAL A 52 -8.04 -5.83 -7.24
CA VAL A 52 -9.25 -6.10 -8.02
C VAL A 52 -10.05 -4.81 -8.19
N GLU A 53 -10.24 -4.06 -7.10
CA GLU A 53 -11.09 -2.89 -7.12
C GLU A 53 -10.70 -1.89 -6.03
N ALA A 54 -10.96 -0.61 -6.30
CA ALA A 54 -10.94 0.45 -5.31
C ALA A 54 -12.06 1.43 -5.58
N LYS A 55 -12.79 1.81 -4.54
CA LYS A 55 -13.87 2.79 -4.59
C LYS A 55 -13.71 3.78 -3.46
N GLY A 56 -13.89 5.04 -3.75
CA GLY A 56 -13.89 6.10 -2.76
C GLY A 56 -15.14 6.96 -2.86
N GLU A 57 -15.63 7.42 -1.73
CA GLU A 57 -16.80 8.27 -1.62
C GLU A 57 -16.60 9.30 -0.51
N LYS A 58 -16.97 10.54 -0.80
CA LYS A 58 -16.99 11.58 0.22
C LYS A 58 -18.36 11.59 0.90
N LYS A 59 -18.36 11.47 2.22
CA LYS A 59 -19.56 11.52 3.07
C LYS A 59 -19.41 12.63 4.10
N GLY A 60 -20.02 13.79 3.84
CA GLY A 60 -19.82 14.96 4.67
C GLY A 60 -18.36 15.43 4.62
N ASP A 61 -17.71 15.48 5.77
CA ASP A 61 -16.30 15.87 5.90
C ASP A 61 -15.33 14.68 5.85
N GLU A 62 -15.84 13.48 5.60
CA GLU A 62 -15.07 12.25 5.60
C GLU A 62 -15.00 11.61 4.21
N TRP A 63 -13.88 10.96 3.94
CA TRP A 63 -13.72 10.08 2.80
C TRP A 63 -13.77 8.63 3.26
N VAL A 64 -14.54 7.83 2.55
CA VAL A 64 -14.55 6.38 2.73
C VAL A 64 -13.99 5.73 1.48
N VAL A 65 -12.89 5.04 1.61
CA VAL A 65 -12.23 4.34 0.50
C VAL A 65 -12.17 2.85 0.81
N VAL A 66 -12.64 2.05 -0.11
CA VAL A 66 -12.65 0.59 0.01
C VAL A 66 -11.74 0.00 -1.05
N PHE A 67 -10.76 -0.76 -0.62
CA PHE A 67 -9.90 -1.54 -1.49
C PHE A 67 -10.29 -3.01 -1.43
N THR A 68 -10.36 -3.64 -2.58
CA THR A 68 -10.59 -5.08 -2.70
C THR A 68 -9.43 -5.70 -3.49
N ARG A 69 -8.79 -6.70 -2.93
CA ARG A 69 -7.69 -7.40 -3.58
C ARG A 69 -7.72 -8.90 -3.29
N LYS A 70 -7.10 -9.66 -4.17
CA LYS A 70 -6.83 -11.08 -3.90
C LYS A 70 -5.72 -11.22 -2.87
N LEU A 71 -5.91 -12.07 -1.88
CA LEU A 71 -4.88 -12.31 -0.86
C LEU A 71 -3.61 -12.91 -1.46
N ALA A 72 -3.74 -13.77 -2.44
CA ALA A 72 -2.60 -14.39 -3.11
C ALA A 72 -1.76 -13.40 -3.95
N GLY A 73 -2.28 -12.21 -4.27
CA GLY A 73 -1.63 -11.30 -5.19
C GLY A 73 -1.60 -11.87 -6.61
N GLY A 74 -0.50 -11.73 -7.32
CA GLY A 74 -0.33 -12.34 -8.64
C GLY A 74 0.60 -11.61 -9.58
N GLY A 75 1.14 -10.48 -9.19
CA GLY A 75 2.07 -9.70 -9.98
C GLY A 75 3.40 -9.47 -9.27
N GLU A 76 4.35 -8.90 -9.98
CA GLU A 76 5.60 -8.46 -9.39
C GLU A 76 5.32 -7.35 -8.38
N GLY A 77 5.86 -7.48 -7.18
CA GLY A 77 5.64 -6.52 -6.10
C GLY A 77 4.35 -6.74 -5.32
N ASP A 78 3.58 -7.77 -5.59
CA ASP A 78 2.42 -8.16 -4.77
C ASP A 78 2.86 -9.08 -3.63
N ILE A 79 2.40 -8.75 -2.42
CA ILE A 79 2.58 -9.63 -1.27
C ILE A 79 1.47 -10.67 -1.26
N ALA A 80 1.84 -11.94 -1.29
CA ALA A 80 0.89 -13.03 -1.06
C ALA A 80 0.58 -13.13 0.43
N MET A 81 -0.68 -12.99 0.80
CA MET A 81 -1.13 -13.08 2.18
C MET A 81 -1.82 -14.42 2.42
N ALA A 82 -1.59 -14.98 3.61
CA ALA A 82 -2.15 -16.26 4.00
C ALA A 82 -2.78 -16.19 5.40
N ALA A 83 -3.77 -17.03 5.62
CA ALA A 83 -4.38 -17.18 6.94
C ALA A 83 -3.35 -17.65 7.98
N GLY A 84 -3.50 -17.19 9.21
CA GLY A 84 -2.61 -17.51 10.32
C GLY A 84 -1.32 -16.70 10.37
N LYS A 85 -1.16 -15.71 9.49
CA LYS A 85 0.03 -14.86 9.42
C LYS A 85 -0.26 -13.39 9.68
N THR A 86 0.78 -12.67 10.06
CA THR A 86 0.73 -11.23 10.27
C THR A 86 1.64 -10.50 9.28
N TYR A 87 1.26 -9.28 8.93
CA TYR A 87 1.96 -8.44 7.96
C TYR A 87 2.10 -7.02 8.50
N ASN A 88 3.14 -6.33 8.08
CA ASN A 88 3.28 -4.91 8.36
C ASN A 88 2.46 -4.11 7.36
N ILE A 89 1.72 -3.12 7.85
CA ILE A 89 0.88 -2.26 7.03
C ILE A 89 1.03 -0.81 7.47
N GLY A 90 0.94 0.11 6.52
CA GLY A 90 0.90 1.53 6.77
C GLY A 90 -0.10 2.21 5.84
N PHE A 91 -0.52 3.39 6.23
CA PHE A 91 -1.48 4.21 5.50
C PHE A 91 -0.86 5.56 5.19
N ALA A 92 -1.14 6.09 4.01
CA ALA A 92 -0.80 7.45 3.66
C ALA A 92 -2.00 8.13 3.00
N ILE A 93 -2.32 9.32 3.47
CA ILE A 93 -3.41 10.14 2.93
C ILE A 93 -2.78 11.40 2.37
N HIS A 94 -2.99 11.65 1.10
CA HIS A 94 -2.49 12.83 0.41
C HIS A 94 -3.62 13.84 0.24
N ASP A 95 -3.32 15.08 0.58
CA ASP A 95 -4.19 16.21 0.28
C ASP A 95 -4.09 16.62 -1.19
N ASP A 96 -4.93 17.52 -1.63
CA ASP A 96 -5.15 17.97 -3.02
C ASP A 96 -3.88 18.24 -3.84
N HIS A 97 -2.78 18.51 -3.20
CA HIS A 97 -1.51 18.82 -3.84
C HIS A 97 -0.58 17.63 -3.86
N THR A 98 -0.81 16.74 -4.73
CA THR A 98 -0.24 15.40 -4.80
C THR A 98 1.24 15.29 -5.14
N SER A 99 2.03 16.34 -5.00
CA SER A 99 3.47 16.26 -5.28
C SER A 99 4.30 15.64 -4.16
N GLY A 100 3.70 14.83 -3.32
CA GLY A 100 4.40 13.98 -2.36
C GLY A 100 4.82 14.64 -1.05
N ARG A 101 4.63 15.93 -0.88
CA ARG A 101 5.03 16.64 0.33
C ARG A 101 3.90 16.87 1.33
N PHE A 102 2.66 16.83 0.88
CA PHE A 102 1.48 17.08 1.69
C PHE A 102 0.70 15.80 1.90
N HIS A 103 1.20 14.98 2.81
CA HIS A 103 0.56 13.73 3.14
C HIS A 103 0.67 13.44 4.64
N HIS A 104 -0.32 12.75 5.15
CA HIS A 104 -0.31 12.19 6.49
C HIS A 104 0.00 10.70 6.39
N VAL A 105 1.06 10.30 7.07
CA VAL A 105 1.51 8.90 7.07
C VAL A 105 1.28 8.33 8.46
N SER A 106 0.67 7.16 8.54
CA SER A 106 0.49 6.45 9.79
C SER A 106 1.81 5.90 10.30
N LEU A 107 1.85 5.59 11.58
CA LEU A 107 2.83 4.66 12.12
C LEU A 107 2.62 3.27 11.50
N GLY A 108 3.62 2.41 11.61
CA GLY A 108 3.47 1.03 11.19
C GLY A 108 2.54 0.27 12.11
N TYR A 109 1.66 -0.51 11.53
CA TYR A 109 0.77 -1.43 12.22
C TYR A 109 1.03 -2.86 11.76
N THR A 110 0.60 -3.83 12.56
CA THR A 110 0.52 -5.22 12.10
C THR A 110 -0.91 -5.55 11.70
N LEU A 111 -1.06 -6.24 10.57
CA LEU A 111 -2.32 -6.77 10.07
C LEU A 111 -2.31 -8.29 10.21
N GLY A 112 -3.26 -8.83 10.94
CA GLY A 112 -3.44 -10.27 11.08
C GLY A 112 -4.55 -10.80 10.16
N ILE A 113 -4.23 -11.83 9.39
CA ILE A 113 -5.20 -12.58 8.60
C ILE A 113 -5.46 -13.88 9.37
N ASP A 114 -6.62 -13.97 10.00
CA ASP A 114 -6.93 -15.09 10.90
C ASP A 114 -5.84 -15.27 11.98
N ALA A 115 -5.30 -14.18 12.45
CA ALA A 115 -4.27 -14.09 13.48
C ALA A 115 -4.42 -12.76 14.23
N LYS A 116 -4.10 -12.76 15.52
CA LYS A 116 -4.20 -11.57 16.35
C LYS A 116 -3.08 -10.59 16.02
N ALA A 117 -3.43 -9.32 15.80
CA ALA A 117 -2.51 -8.24 15.49
C ALA A 117 -3.13 -6.88 15.88
N ASP A 118 -2.45 -5.78 15.60
CA ASP A 118 -3.00 -4.44 15.84
C ASP A 118 -4.32 -4.24 15.08
N ILE A 119 -4.35 -4.71 13.83
CA ILE A 119 -5.54 -4.76 12.99
C ILE A 119 -5.80 -6.24 12.69
N THR A 120 -6.93 -6.73 13.11
CA THR A 120 -7.33 -8.12 12.87
C THR A 120 -8.40 -8.13 11.79
N ALA A 121 -8.14 -8.85 10.71
CA ALA A 121 -9.11 -9.01 9.63
C ALA A 121 -10.32 -9.80 10.13
N ALA A 122 -11.51 -9.26 9.85
CA ALA A 122 -12.74 -9.95 10.13
C ALA A 122 -13.07 -10.91 8.97
N LYS A 123 -13.36 -12.14 9.32
CA LYS A 123 -13.82 -13.14 8.36
C LYS A 123 -15.29 -12.95 8.10
N GLN A 124 -15.65 -12.89 6.85
CA GLN A 124 -17.04 -12.78 6.41
C GLN A 124 -17.54 -14.07 5.79
#